data_97eaf2b93db57289ab390358974d80f1
#
_entry.id   97eaf2b93db57289ab390358974d80f1
#
_cell.length_a   1.000
_cell.length_b   1.000
_cell.length_c   1.000
_cell.angle_alpha   90.00
_cell.angle_beta   90.00
_cell.angle_gamma   90.00
#
_symmetry.space_group_name_H-M   'P 1'
#
loop_
_entity.id
_entity.type
_entity.pdbx_description
1 polymer ?
#
loop_
_entity_poly.entity_id
_entity_poly.type
_entity_poly.pdbx_seq_one_letter_code
_entity_poly.pdbx_strand_id
1 'polypeptide(L)'
;MNKKLLVTCFEPFNQKKVNSSFVAVEKLADKIGDYNLTKLTVPVVYGKAFETVHLKIEELKPDVILCVGQAGGRKNVTLEKIAINYRSATICDNEGNKYDGIKIDENGDDGIFVNLEVEKLAEISGCEVSLSAGSFVCNDLIYMIRNYYQDKVQAGFIHVPYLPEQTKGDSASLSLEEIVLKLTLIIENL
;
A
#
# COMPACT_ATOMS: atom_id res chain seq x y z
N MET A 1 -11.14 -22.92 6.45
CA MET A 1 -11.52 -21.73 7.29
C MET A 1 -11.30 -20.50 6.44
N ASN A 2 -12.23 -19.55 6.43
CA ASN A 2 -12.00 -18.31 5.70
C ASN A 2 -10.91 -17.50 6.39
N LYS A 3 -9.86 -17.14 5.63
CA LYS A 3 -8.76 -16.28 6.09
C LYS A 3 -9.23 -14.82 6.18
N LYS A 4 -8.64 -14.05 7.06
CA LYS A 4 -8.91 -12.62 7.23
C LYS A 4 -7.85 -11.79 6.51
N LEU A 5 -8.26 -10.92 5.60
CA LEU A 5 -7.37 -10.00 4.91
C LEU A 5 -7.71 -8.57 5.31
N LEU A 6 -6.75 -7.85 5.88
CA LEU A 6 -6.84 -6.41 6.05
C LEU A 6 -6.29 -5.72 4.81
N VAL A 7 -7.15 -5.03 4.06
CA VAL A 7 -6.75 -4.22 2.90
C VAL A 7 -6.83 -2.75 3.28
N THR A 8 -5.73 -2.02 3.18
CA THR A 8 -5.72 -0.58 3.47
C THR A 8 -5.65 0.24 2.19
N CYS A 9 -6.21 1.44 2.22
CA CYS A 9 -6.07 2.45 1.18
C CYS A 9 -5.88 3.82 1.84
N PHE A 10 -5.47 4.81 1.07
CA PHE A 10 -5.20 6.14 1.61
C PHE A 10 -6.29 7.14 1.22
N GLU A 11 -6.55 8.08 2.14
CA GLU A 11 -7.35 9.26 1.86
C GLU A 11 -6.71 10.14 0.76
N PRO A 12 -7.44 11.08 0.16
CA PRO A 12 -6.86 12.09 -0.72
C PRO A 12 -5.79 12.94 -0.04
N PHE A 13 -4.75 13.34 -0.78
CA PHE A 13 -3.64 14.16 -0.29
C PHE A 13 -3.18 15.19 -1.32
N ASN A 14 -2.32 16.11 -0.91
CA ASN A 14 -1.74 17.14 -1.77
C ASN A 14 -2.81 17.89 -2.58
N GLN A 15 -3.90 18.33 -1.91
CA GLN A 15 -5.02 19.05 -2.50
C GLN A 15 -5.77 18.30 -3.63
N LYS A 16 -5.50 17.03 -3.84
CA LYS A 16 -6.25 16.18 -4.76
C LYS A 16 -7.58 15.79 -4.13
N LYS A 17 -8.63 15.67 -4.96
CA LYS A 17 -9.96 15.24 -4.51
C LYS A 17 -10.13 13.72 -4.50
N VAL A 18 -9.28 13.01 -5.21
CA VAL A 18 -9.37 11.57 -5.44
C VAL A 18 -8.02 10.92 -5.16
N ASN A 19 -8.05 9.74 -4.56
CA ASN A 19 -6.92 8.83 -4.44
C ASN A 19 -7.31 7.51 -5.11
N SER A 20 -6.58 7.07 -6.13
CA SER A 20 -6.90 5.86 -6.90
C SER A 20 -6.88 4.60 -6.03
N SER A 21 -6.05 4.54 -4.98
CA SER A 21 -6.04 3.41 -4.06
C SER A 21 -7.35 3.29 -3.28
N PHE A 22 -7.90 4.42 -2.82
CA PHE A 22 -9.21 4.45 -2.14
C PHE A 22 -10.31 3.93 -3.07
N VAL A 23 -10.41 4.52 -4.27
CA VAL A 23 -11.46 4.15 -5.24
C VAL A 23 -11.39 2.67 -5.62
N ALA A 24 -10.17 2.14 -5.83
CA ALA A 24 -9.98 0.75 -6.21
C ALA A 24 -10.32 -0.22 -5.05
N VAL A 25 -9.84 0.04 -3.84
CA VAL A 25 -10.10 -0.83 -2.68
C VAL A 25 -11.60 -0.85 -2.33
N GLU A 26 -12.30 0.27 -2.42
CA GLU A 26 -13.75 0.31 -2.19
C GLU A 26 -14.54 -0.55 -3.19
N LYS A 27 -14.02 -0.76 -4.40
CA LYS A 27 -14.65 -1.60 -5.45
C LYS A 27 -14.35 -3.09 -5.30
N LEU A 28 -13.39 -3.50 -4.47
CA LEU A 28 -13.17 -4.91 -4.22
C LEU A 28 -14.39 -5.55 -3.57
N ALA A 29 -14.64 -6.81 -3.87
CA ALA A 29 -15.66 -7.60 -3.17
C ALA A 29 -15.25 -7.84 -1.71
N ASP A 30 -16.22 -8.02 -0.83
CA ASP A 30 -15.94 -8.28 0.59
C ASP A 30 -15.38 -9.69 0.84
N LYS A 31 -15.47 -10.56 -0.17
CA LYS A 31 -14.85 -11.88 -0.20
C LYS A 31 -14.21 -12.12 -1.57
N ILE A 32 -12.94 -12.52 -1.55
CA ILE A 32 -12.17 -12.88 -2.75
C ILE A 32 -11.41 -14.17 -2.45
N GLY A 33 -11.66 -15.23 -3.23
CA GLY A 33 -11.08 -16.54 -2.96
C GLY A 33 -11.41 -17.02 -1.55
N ASP A 34 -10.37 -17.38 -0.80
CA ASP A 34 -10.49 -17.83 0.61
C ASP A 34 -10.46 -16.68 1.63
N TYR A 35 -10.34 -15.43 1.19
CA TYR A 35 -10.19 -14.28 2.06
C TYR A 35 -11.51 -13.52 2.27
N ASN A 36 -11.84 -13.24 3.53
CA ASN A 36 -12.80 -12.20 3.91
C ASN A 36 -12.03 -10.88 4.09
N LEU A 37 -12.43 -9.86 3.37
CA LEU A 37 -11.75 -8.57 3.33
C LEU A 37 -12.33 -7.62 4.39
N THR A 38 -11.45 -7.00 5.14
CA THR A 38 -11.74 -5.80 5.92
C THR A 38 -11.00 -4.64 5.27
N LYS A 39 -11.74 -3.65 4.77
CA LYS A 39 -11.20 -2.45 4.13
C LYS A 39 -10.99 -1.36 5.18
N LEU A 40 -9.86 -0.67 5.11
CA LEU A 40 -9.51 0.40 6.04
C LEU A 40 -8.90 1.58 5.31
N THR A 41 -9.54 2.74 5.38
CA THR A 41 -8.93 3.98 4.91
C THR A 41 -8.00 4.55 5.98
N VAL A 42 -6.78 4.89 5.59
CA VAL A 42 -5.76 5.44 6.48
C VAL A 42 -5.39 6.87 6.10
N PRO A 43 -5.01 7.71 7.07
CA PRO A 43 -4.58 9.08 6.79
C PRO A 43 -3.23 9.10 6.07
N VAL A 44 -3.03 10.10 5.20
CA VAL A 44 -1.71 10.37 4.61
C VAL A 44 -0.92 11.23 5.60
N VAL A 45 -0.53 10.62 6.73
CA VAL A 45 0.22 11.26 7.82
C VAL A 45 1.24 10.28 8.38
N TYR A 46 2.49 10.70 8.44
CA TYR A 46 3.59 9.92 8.99
C TYR A 46 3.30 9.44 10.42
N GLY A 47 3.58 8.17 10.69
CA GLY A 47 3.30 7.52 11.97
C GLY A 47 1.82 7.22 12.19
N LYS A 48 0.90 8.17 11.96
CA LYS A 48 -0.54 7.97 12.18
C LYS A 48 -1.15 6.93 11.25
N ALA A 49 -0.66 6.80 10.02
CA ALA A 49 -1.06 5.72 9.13
C ALA A 49 -0.79 4.35 9.79
N PHE A 50 0.41 4.17 10.36
CA PHE A 50 0.74 2.96 11.10
C PHE A 50 -0.11 2.78 12.36
N GLU A 51 -0.29 3.80 13.19
CA GLU A 51 -1.13 3.73 14.40
C GLU A 51 -2.56 3.25 14.07
N THR A 52 -3.16 3.81 13.02
CA THR A 52 -4.49 3.43 12.54
C THR A 52 -4.55 1.96 12.14
N VAL A 53 -3.55 1.50 11.38
CA VAL A 53 -3.45 0.09 10.93
C VAL A 53 -3.16 -0.83 12.12
N HIS A 54 -2.26 -0.44 13.02
CA HIS A 54 -1.90 -1.19 14.22
C HIS A 54 -3.13 -1.49 15.09
N LEU A 55 -3.96 -0.48 15.38
CA LEU A 55 -5.20 -0.68 16.13
C LEU A 55 -6.14 -1.68 15.45
N LYS A 56 -6.26 -1.61 14.13
CA LYS A 56 -7.11 -2.55 13.37
C LYS A 56 -6.51 -3.96 13.31
N ILE A 57 -5.20 -4.10 13.24
CA ILE A 57 -4.52 -5.41 13.33
C ILE A 57 -4.81 -6.07 14.69
N GLU A 58 -4.67 -5.30 15.79
CA GLU A 58 -4.90 -5.81 17.14
C GLU A 58 -6.37 -6.25 17.36
N GLU A 59 -7.32 -5.53 16.76
CA GLU A 59 -8.77 -5.90 16.78
C GLU A 59 -9.07 -7.13 15.92
N LEU A 60 -8.63 -7.11 14.66
CA LEU A 60 -9.04 -8.08 13.63
C LEU A 60 -8.24 -9.38 13.73
N LYS A 61 -6.95 -9.29 14.08
CA LYS A 61 -5.97 -10.38 13.99
C LYS A 61 -5.98 -10.99 12.58
N PRO A 62 -5.59 -10.22 11.56
CA PRO A 62 -5.62 -10.70 10.17
C PRO A 62 -4.52 -11.72 9.90
N ASP A 63 -4.76 -12.61 8.93
CA ASP A 63 -3.75 -13.54 8.41
C ASP A 63 -2.78 -12.82 7.48
N VAL A 64 -3.28 -11.84 6.71
CA VAL A 64 -2.49 -11.04 5.76
C VAL A 64 -2.92 -9.56 5.84
N ILE A 65 -1.94 -8.67 5.65
CA ILE A 65 -2.13 -7.23 5.50
C ILE A 65 -1.67 -6.83 4.10
N LEU A 66 -2.54 -6.21 3.33
CA LEU A 66 -2.23 -5.69 2.01
C LEU A 66 -2.48 -4.18 1.98
N CYS A 67 -1.41 -3.40 1.98
CA CYS A 67 -1.49 -1.95 1.88
C CYS A 67 -1.51 -1.53 0.41
N VAL A 68 -2.45 -0.65 0.05
CA VAL A 68 -2.58 -0.14 -1.32
C VAL A 68 -2.42 1.38 -1.30
N GLY A 69 -1.48 1.90 -2.08
CA GLY A 69 -1.21 3.33 -2.22
C GLY A 69 -1.25 3.80 -3.67
N GLN A 70 -1.41 5.10 -3.89
CA GLN A 70 -1.36 5.72 -5.20
C GLN A 70 0.05 6.16 -5.54
N ALA A 71 0.56 5.77 -6.71
CA ALA A 71 1.83 6.25 -7.25
C ALA A 71 1.66 6.83 -8.65
N GLY A 72 1.52 8.16 -8.72
CA GLY A 72 1.43 8.87 -10.01
C GLY A 72 2.67 8.67 -10.87
N GLY A 73 2.45 8.56 -12.19
CA GLY A 73 3.50 8.34 -13.17
C GLY A 73 3.85 6.87 -13.45
N ARG A 74 3.40 5.93 -12.63
CA ARG A 74 3.51 4.50 -12.93
C ARG A 74 2.51 4.11 -14.02
N LYS A 75 2.92 3.19 -14.90
CA LYS A 75 2.08 2.69 -16.01
C LYS A 75 1.32 1.43 -15.65
N ASN A 76 1.74 0.73 -14.60
CA ASN A 76 1.16 -0.53 -14.16
C ASN A 76 1.03 -0.56 -12.64
N VAL A 77 0.24 -1.51 -12.14
CA VAL A 77 0.22 -1.86 -10.72
C VAL A 77 1.56 -2.50 -10.35
N THR A 78 2.11 -2.12 -9.21
CA THR A 78 3.43 -2.60 -8.77
C THR A 78 3.37 -3.13 -7.35
N LEU A 79 4.01 -4.28 -7.12
CA LEU A 79 4.21 -4.87 -5.79
C LEU A 79 5.58 -4.43 -5.27
N GLU A 80 5.60 -3.80 -4.12
CA GLU A 80 6.83 -3.32 -3.51
C GLU A 80 7.56 -4.47 -2.80
N LYS A 81 8.83 -4.70 -3.18
CA LYS A 81 9.64 -5.80 -2.64
C LYS A 81 10.28 -5.44 -1.30
N ILE A 82 10.60 -4.15 -1.08
CA ILE A 82 11.37 -3.67 0.06
C ILE A 82 10.80 -2.36 0.59
N ALA A 83 10.81 -2.20 1.90
CA ALA A 83 10.63 -0.94 2.61
C ALA A 83 11.97 -0.46 3.17
N ILE A 84 12.23 0.84 3.15
CA ILE A 84 13.48 1.44 3.62
C ILE A 84 13.26 2.27 4.89
N ASN A 85 14.24 2.28 5.77
CA ASN A 85 14.25 3.05 7.02
C ASN A 85 14.57 4.53 6.76
N TYR A 86 13.71 5.21 5.99
CA TYR A 86 14.00 6.56 5.53
C TYR A 86 12.74 7.37 5.28
N ARG A 87 12.70 8.59 5.82
CA ARG A 87 11.69 9.62 5.54
C ARG A 87 12.33 10.79 4.82
N SER A 88 11.87 11.08 3.62
CA SER A 88 12.24 12.29 2.87
C SER A 88 11.17 12.58 1.84
N ALA A 89 10.67 13.80 1.78
CA ALA A 89 9.68 14.19 0.79
C ALA A 89 9.78 15.67 0.42
N THR A 90 9.43 15.98 -0.82
CA THR A 90 9.34 17.38 -1.30
C THR A 90 8.03 18.06 -0.89
N ILE A 91 7.00 17.26 -0.56
CA ILE A 91 5.67 17.73 -0.14
C ILE A 91 5.43 17.43 1.34
N CYS A 92 4.53 18.17 1.97
CA CYS A 92 4.05 17.85 3.31
C CYS A 92 3.01 16.74 3.27
N ASP A 93 2.86 16.01 4.37
CA ASP A 93 1.71 15.17 4.62
C ASP A 93 0.44 16.01 4.91
N ASN A 94 -0.70 15.37 5.18
CA ASN A 94 -1.96 16.08 5.40
C ASN A 94 -2.02 16.90 6.70
N GLU A 95 -1.04 16.73 7.60
CA GLU A 95 -0.93 17.55 8.82
C GLU A 95 0.23 18.54 8.78
N GLY A 96 0.86 18.69 7.61
CA GLY A 96 1.94 19.66 7.41
C GLY A 96 3.32 19.15 7.80
N ASN A 97 3.47 17.87 8.16
CA ASN A 97 4.76 17.30 8.48
C ASN A 97 5.58 17.07 7.19
N LYS A 98 6.84 17.44 7.25
CA LYS A 98 7.81 17.23 6.16
C LYS A 98 9.14 16.83 6.74
N TYR A 99 9.72 15.79 6.19
CA TYR A 99 11.03 15.29 6.61
C TYR A 99 12.03 15.35 5.44
N ASP A 100 13.28 15.52 5.79
CA ASP A 100 14.39 15.60 4.85
C ASP A 100 15.55 14.73 5.36
N GLY A 101 15.47 13.43 5.02
CA GLY A 101 16.56 12.50 5.26
C GLY A 101 16.71 12.02 6.70
N ILE A 102 15.63 11.59 7.35
CA ILE A 102 15.69 10.99 8.69
C ILE A 102 15.31 9.51 8.68
N LYS A 103 15.79 8.76 9.66
CA LYS A 103 15.35 7.38 9.90
C LYS A 103 13.91 7.34 10.41
N ILE A 104 13.20 6.26 10.10
CA ILE A 104 11.88 5.92 10.66
C ILE A 104 12.07 5.38 12.08
N ASP A 105 13.04 4.50 12.26
CA ASP A 105 13.45 3.91 13.54
C ASP A 105 14.98 3.96 13.65
N GLU A 106 15.50 4.64 14.67
CA GLU A 106 16.94 4.81 14.88
C GLU A 106 17.68 3.47 15.08
N ASN A 107 16.99 2.46 15.62
CA ASN A 107 17.53 1.13 15.90
C ASN A 107 17.12 0.07 14.87
N GLY A 108 16.32 0.45 13.88
CA GLY A 108 15.83 -0.46 12.85
C GLY A 108 16.82 -0.69 11.71
N ASP A 109 16.65 -1.80 11.00
CA ASP A 109 17.42 -2.13 9.81
C ASP A 109 17.21 -1.07 8.72
N ASP A 110 18.21 -0.83 7.88
CA ASP A 110 18.12 0.17 6.81
C ASP A 110 17.10 -0.20 5.72
N GLY A 111 16.77 -1.47 5.58
CA GLY A 111 15.73 -1.96 4.67
C GLY A 111 15.20 -3.31 5.09
N ILE A 112 13.90 -3.54 4.92
CA ILE A 112 13.20 -4.77 5.28
C ILE A 112 12.40 -5.26 4.07
N PHE A 113 12.64 -6.50 3.64
CA PHE A 113 11.82 -7.11 2.60
C PHE A 113 10.40 -7.41 3.11
N VAL A 114 9.42 -7.24 2.24
CA VAL A 114 8.08 -7.77 2.50
C VAL A 114 8.13 -9.30 2.50
N ASN A 115 7.22 -9.94 3.22
CA ASN A 115 7.18 -11.40 3.35
C ASN A 115 6.06 -12.04 2.51
N LEU A 116 5.72 -11.40 1.38
CA LEU A 116 4.88 -11.95 0.32
C LEU A 116 5.74 -12.41 -0.86
N GLU A 117 5.27 -13.39 -1.61
CA GLU A 117 5.92 -13.87 -2.83
C GLU A 117 5.65 -12.91 -4.02
N VAL A 118 6.16 -11.67 -3.92
CA VAL A 118 5.80 -10.58 -4.84
C VAL A 118 6.12 -10.89 -6.31
N GLU A 119 7.18 -11.63 -6.60
CA GLU A 119 7.55 -12.03 -7.97
C GLU A 119 6.47 -12.92 -8.59
N LYS A 120 6.05 -13.95 -7.86
CA LYS A 120 4.99 -14.86 -8.28
C LYS A 120 3.64 -14.14 -8.43
N LEU A 121 3.31 -13.31 -7.45
CA LEU A 121 2.07 -12.52 -7.49
C LEU A 121 2.06 -11.54 -8.67
N ALA A 122 3.19 -10.90 -8.96
CA ALA A 122 3.34 -9.99 -10.10
C ALA A 122 3.16 -10.73 -11.44
N GLU A 123 3.79 -11.90 -11.60
CA GLU A 123 3.65 -12.72 -12.79
C GLU A 123 2.19 -13.13 -13.06
N ILE A 124 1.49 -13.65 -12.04
CA ILE A 124 0.11 -14.12 -12.15
C ILE A 124 -0.86 -12.98 -12.47
N SER A 125 -0.67 -11.82 -11.85
CA SER A 125 -1.56 -10.66 -12.00
C SER A 125 -1.20 -9.74 -13.17
N GLY A 126 -0.11 -10.00 -13.88
CA GLY A 126 0.42 -9.11 -14.91
C GLY A 126 0.85 -7.75 -14.37
N CYS A 127 1.30 -7.72 -13.11
CA CYS A 127 1.84 -6.56 -12.44
C CYS A 127 3.37 -6.53 -12.54
N GLU A 128 4.00 -5.50 -11.97
CA GLU A 128 5.46 -5.36 -11.93
C GLU A 128 5.96 -5.42 -10.48
N VAL A 129 7.19 -5.89 -10.29
CA VAL A 129 7.89 -5.80 -9.00
C VAL A 129 8.62 -4.47 -8.92
N SER A 130 8.48 -3.78 -7.80
CA SER A 130 9.16 -2.52 -7.52
C SER A 130 10.12 -2.68 -6.34
N LEU A 131 11.30 -2.07 -6.45
CA LEU A 131 12.31 -2.04 -5.40
C LEU A 131 12.29 -0.76 -4.56
N SER A 132 11.25 0.07 -4.69
CA SER A 132 11.13 1.29 -3.91
C SER A 132 9.69 1.78 -3.80
N ALA A 133 9.16 1.77 -2.59
CA ALA A 133 7.90 2.45 -2.25
C ALA A 133 8.06 3.98 -2.07
N GLY A 134 9.23 4.52 -2.43
CA GLY A 134 9.60 5.91 -2.17
C GLY A 134 10.05 6.12 -0.73
N SER A 135 9.87 7.32 -0.23
CA SER A 135 10.26 7.73 1.14
C SER A 135 9.18 8.60 1.83
N PHE A 136 7.97 8.55 1.30
CA PHE A 136 6.80 9.23 1.85
C PHE A 136 6.00 8.28 2.75
N VAL A 137 4.76 8.62 3.09
CA VAL A 137 3.89 7.88 4.03
C VAL A 137 3.66 6.42 3.62
N CYS A 138 3.69 6.10 2.33
CA CYS A 138 3.55 4.71 1.86
C CYS A 138 4.69 3.82 2.36
N ASN A 139 5.93 4.27 2.18
CA ASN A 139 7.11 3.57 2.68
C ASN A 139 7.14 3.54 4.20
N ASP A 140 6.80 4.66 4.86
CA ASP A 140 6.70 4.75 6.31
C ASP A 140 5.78 3.67 6.89
N LEU A 141 4.58 3.54 6.31
CA LEU A 141 3.59 2.55 6.76
C LEU A 141 4.10 1.12 6.65
N ILE A 142 4.58 0.72 5.47
CA ILE A 142 5.00 -0.69 5.28
C ILE A 142 6.28 -0.99 6.03
N TYR A 143 7.21 -0.04 6.16
CA TYR A 143 8.39 -0.22 7.01
C TYR A 143 7.98 -0.47 8.46
N MET A 144 7.13 0.38 9.03
CA MET A 144 6.70 0.23 10.43
C MET A 144 5.93 -1.07 10.67
N ILE A 145 5.07 -1.51 9.74
CA ILE A 145 4.37 -2.79 9.84
C ILE A 145 5.39 -3.94 9.86
N ARG A 146 6.33 -3.97 8.90
CA ARG A 146 7.31 -5.05 8.79
C ARG A 146 8.30 -5.05 9.97
N ASN A 147 8.75 -3.88 10.43
CA ASN A 147 9.64 -3.74 11.57
C ASN A 147 8.99 -4.20 12.87
N TYR A 148 7.73 -3.82 13.10
CA TYR A 148 7.01 -4.14 14.35
C TYR A 148 6.52 -5.58 14.41
N TYR A 149 5.86 -6.04 13.36
CA TYR A 149 5.24 -7.37 13.33
C TYR A 149 6.17 -8.48 12.83
N GLN A 150 7.21 -8.14 12.06
CA GLN A 150 8.16 -9.11 11.48
C GLN A 150 7.43 -10.25 10.74
N ASP A 151 7.67 -11.48 11.12
CA ASP A 151 7.04 -12.65 10.49
C ASP A 151 5.79 -13.16 11.23
N LYS A 152 5.28 -12.40 12.22
CA LYS A 152 4.05 -12.72 12.95
C LYS A 152 2.80 -12.57 12.08
N VAL A 153 2.85 -11.78 11.04
CA VAL A 153 1.80 -11.60 10.04
C VAL A 153 2.42 -11.37 8.66
N GLN A 154 1.77 -11.87 7.62
CA GLN A 154 2.17 -11.57 6.25
C GLN A 154 1.73 -10.14 5.89
N ALA A 155 2.64 -9.36 5.31
CA ALA A 155 2.35 -7.99 4.93
C ALA A 155 3.07 -7.59 3.63
N GLY A 156 2.37 -6.84 2.79
CA GLY A 156 2.91 -6.29 1.56
C GLY A 156 2.30 -4.95 1.19
N PHE A 157 2.91 -4.29 0.21
CA PHE A 157 2.47 -3.00 -0.29
C PHE A 157 2.32 -3.03 -1.81
N ILE A 158 1.22 -2.48 -2.31
CA ILE A 158 0.93 -2.34 -3.73
C ILE A 158 0.76 -0.86 -4.05
N HIS A 159 1.43 -0.39 -5.08
CA HIS A 159 1.13 0.90 -5.67
C HIS A 159 0.28 0.75 -6.92
N VAL A 160 -0.77 1.55 -7.00
CA VAL A 160 -1.65 1.66 -8.18
C VAL A 160 -1.42 3.00 -8.89
N PRO A 161 -1.50 3.04 -10.24
CA PRO A 161 -1.39 4.27 -11.01
C PRO A 161 -2.52 5.27 -10.73
N TYR A 162 -2.43 6.45 -11.31
CA TYR A 162 -3.57 7.35 -11.45
C TYR A 162 -4.69 6.71 -12.28
N LEU A 163 -5.93 7.07 -11.98
CA LEU A 163 -7.06 6.85 -12.86
C LEU A 163 -7.02 7.85 -14.04
N PRO A 164 -7.61 7.52 -15.20
CA PRO A 164 -7.60 8.42 -16.36
C PRO A 164 -8.11 9.85 -16.05
N GLU A 165 -9.16 9.97 -15.23
CA GLU A 165 -9.73 11.25 -14.82
C GLU A 165 -8.81 12.09 -13.89
N GLN A 166 -7.75 11.50 -13.34
CA GLN A 166 -6.76 12.21 -12.52
C GLN A 166 -5.62 12.79 -13.36
N THR A 167 -5.53 12.46 -14.63
CA THR A 167 -4.41 12.81 -15.52
C THR A 167 -4.83 13.79 -16.60
N LYS A 168 -3.84 14.40 -17.24
CA LYS A 168 -4.03 15.26 -18.44
C LYS A 168 -3.04 14.83 -19.51
N GLY A 169 -3.50 14.81 -20.75
CA GLY A 169 -2.67 14.42 -21.91
C GLY A 169 -2.19 12.97 -21.79
N ASP A 170 -0.94 12.71 -22.19
CA ASP A 170 -0.33 11.37 -22.26
C ASP A 170 0.25 10.87 -20.93
N SER A 171 -0.19 11.45 -19.81
CA SER A 171 0.29 11.00 -18.49
C SER A 171 -0.18 9.56 -18.21
N ALA A 172 0.72 8.76 -17.64
CA ALA A 172 0.43 7.37 -17.31
C ALA A 172 -0.77 7.23 -16.35
N SER A 173 -1.70 6.38 -16.71
CA SER A 173 -2.87 6.02 -15.92
C SER A 173 -3.32 4.60 -16.26
N LEU A 174 -4.18 4.02 -15.42
CA LEU A 174 -4.78 2.71 -15.63
C LEU A 174 -6.27 2.80 -15.27
N SER A 175 -7.13 2.12 -16.02
CA SER A 175 -8.56 2.13 -15.72
C SER A 175 -8.86 1.51 -14.35
N LEU A 176 -9.96 1.95 -13.74
CA LEU A 176 -10.37 1.40 -12.46
C LEU A 176 -10.62 -0.10 -12.54
N GLU A 177 -11.23 -0.56 -13.62
CA GLU A 177 -11.53 -1.96 -13.88
C GLU A 177 -10.26 -2.81 -13.94
N GLU A 178 -9.21 -2.32 -14.61
CA GLU A 178 -7.93 -3.02 -14.69
C GLU A 178 -7.22 -3.06 -13.33
N ILE A 179 -7.25 -1.96 -12.57
CA ILE A 179 -6.68 -1.93 -11.21
C ILE A 179 -7.39 -2.94 -10.30
N VAL A 180 -8.73 -2.93 -10.30
CA VAL A 180 -9.52 -3.85 -9.47
C VAL A 180 -9.29 -5.30 -9.87
N LEU A 181 -9.23 -5.60 -11.18
CA LEU A 181 -8.92 -6.94 -11.67
C LEU A 181 -7.56 -7.42 -11.17
N LYS A 182 -6.51 -6.59 -11.29
CA LYS A 182 -5.16 -6.94 -10.85
C LYS A 182 -5.09 -7.15 -9.33
N LEU A 183 -5.73 -6.28 -8.54
CA LEU A 183 -5.83 -6.45 -7.08
C LEU A 183 -6.57 -7.74 -6.71
N THR A 184 -7.65 -8.07 -7.42
CA THR A 184 -8.39 -9.33 -7.22
C THR A 184 -7.52 -10.53 -7.49
N LEU A 185 -6.79 -10.57 -8.62
CA LEU A 185 -5.87 -11.67 -8.96
C LEU A 185 -4.74 -11.83 -7.93
N ILE A 186 -4.20 -10.71 -7.41
CA ILE A 186 -3.22 -10.75 -6.33
C ILE A 186 -3.82 -11.41 -5.10
N ILE A 187 -5.01 -10.98 -4.66
CA ILE A 187 -5.66 -11.48 -3.45
C ILE A 187 -6.05 -12.96 -3.57
N GLU A 188 -6.50 -13.41 -4.73
CA GLU A 188 -6.82 -14.83 -4.99
C GLU A 188 -5.62 -15.75 -4.89
N ASN A 189 -4.40 -15.23 -5.03
CA ASN A 189 -3.15 -15.98 -5.06
C ASN A 189 -2.20 -15.71 -3.87
N LEU A 190 -2.68 -15.03 -2.82
CA LEU A 190 -1.98 -14.83 -1.55
C LEU A 190 -1.72 -16.12 -0.78
#